data_3b46104f8d87b10c73858bb51338b2a7
#
_entry.id   3b46104f8d87b10c73858bb51338b2a7
#
_cell.length_a   1.000
_cell.length_b   1.000
_cell.length_c   1.000
_cell.angle_alpha   90.00
_cell.angle_beta   90.00
_cell.angle_gamma   90.00
#
_symmetry.space_group_name_H-M   'P 1'
#
loop_
_entity.id
_entity.type
_entity.pdbx_description
1 polymer ?
#
loop_
_entity_poly.entity_id
_entity_poly.type
_entity_poly.pdbx_seq_one_letter_code
_entity_poly.pdbx_strand_id
1 'polypeptide(L)'
;MDFCFKIVIFTLCLHFAWCSLDTYTAAHVREDVKLDDYARLIDEASKRNADILVLPSPVVPRFESLQEICSADKSDQIIKSISDASKKGKLYVAAHILDNVRCQGQQEIIKNNLVFDRDGSIVAMYRKPLQDSAKCNITNSVATTFTTDFGVTFALLMEEDLVLKSTKDLESIKNFVLTGKSSTNIPILSATEFASSWSYATNANLVSSKGIFAGRAGLKTGSGELVVAELHKDGGEDQSAININGPTKLANFPGEDLSQYTIRPLDLEASVHGYRETVCHDTFCCDFHLKTSFLGNPKEVNYGLMAFSGVQHYNNRNSIGVQSCAVLACAGLYKRSCFLSSENTTNIIFNELSISANFTKNSVQFPIVHTIAQTTIDAKDFSFKLAENQKQVNADLYNVKDVLRFGILSRDYNKDFESRFDHNKTQVSFDYSDYISSENVEEFFDYVWIRLRVVIFVVSIYILEML
;
A
#
# COMPACT_ATOMS: atom_id res chain seq x y z
N MET A 1 13.21 16.34 58.84
CA MET A 1 12.13 16.27 57.80
C MET A 1 12.65 16.55 56.40
N ASP A 2 13.70 17.35 56.20
CA ASP A 2 14.27 17.70 54.86
C ASP A 2 14.96 16.55 54.14
N PHE A 3 15.56 15.61 54.83
CA PHE A 3 16.29 14.52 54.19
C PHE A 3 15.39 13.47 53.53
N CYS A 4 14.28 13.15 54.17
CA CYS A 4 13.27 12.22 53.56
C CYS A 4 12.57 12.85 52.37
N PHE A 5 12.32 14.14 52.37
CA PHE A 5 11.66 14.83 51.26
C PHE A 5 12.55 14.88 49.99
N LYS A 6 13.88 15.06 50.14
CA LYS A 6 14.84 15.03 49.07
C LYS A 6 15.03 13.65 48.47
N ILE A 7 14.94 12.58 49.28
CA ILE A 7 15.01 11.19 48.78
C ILE A 7 13.75 10.84 47.99
N VAL A 8 12.57 11.29 48.46
CA VAL A 8 11.30 11.04 47.72
C VAL A 8 11.28 11.79 46.37
N ILE A 9 11.76 13.04 46.35
CA ILE A 9 11.88 13.78 45.08
C ILE A 9 12.90 13.12 44.15
N PHE A 10 14.04 12.63 44.64
CA PHE A 10 15.05 11.97 43.85
C PHE A 10 14.60 10.61 43.31
N THR A 11 13.84 9.83 44.10
CA THR A 11 13.22 8.59 43.63
C THR A 11 12.06 8.85 42.67
N LEU A 12 11.27 9.90 42.84
CA LEU A 12 10.27 10.33 41.85
C LEU A 12 10.93 10.80 40.55
N CYS A 13 12.01 11.60 40.61
CA CYS A 13 12.76 11.99 39.41
C CYS A 13 13.43 10.82 38.69
N LEU A 14 13.91 9.81 39.42
CA LEU A 14 14.46 8.58 38.79
C LEU A 14 13.36 7.72 38.13
N HIS A 15 12.13 7.69 38.69
CA HIS A 15 11.01 7.03 38.04
C HIS A 15 10.49 7.79 36.81
N PHE A 16 10.58 9.12 36.78
CA PHE A 16 10.29 9.93 35.58
C PHE A 16 11.39 9.87 34.51
N ALA A 17 12.65 9.60 34.88
CA ALA A 17 13.76 9.47 33.94
C ALA A 17 13.81 8.13 33.20
N TRP A 18 12.98 7.14 33.59
CA TRP A 18 12.88 5.82 32.97
C TRP A 18 11.54 5.58 32.25
N CYS A 19 10.75 6.62 32.08
CA CYS A 19 9.62 6.53 31.14
C CYS A 19 10.22 6.66 29.73
N SER A 20 10.76 5.54 29.18
CA SER A 20 10.98 5.49 27.73
C SER A 20 9.62 5.78 27.12
N LEU A 21 9.49 6.83 26.33
CA LEU A 21 8.28 7.09 25.58
C LEU A 21 7.94 5.81 24.82
N ASP A 22 6.75 5.23 25.08
CA ASP A 22 6.26 4.04 24.39
C ASP A 22 5.89 4.34 22.93
N THR A 23 6.19 5.58 22.50
CA THR A 23 5.91 6.12 21.18
C THR A 23 7.16 6.63 20.48
N TYR A 24 7.06 6.80 19.18
CA TYR A 24 8.02 7.49 18.33
C TYR A 24 7.27 8.27 17.23
N THR A 25 7.93 9.25 16.64
CA THR A 25 7.33 10.08 15.58
C THR A 25 7.84 9.66 14.22
N ALA A 26 6.91 9.19 13.36
CA ALA A 26 7.19 8.83 11.99
C ALA A 26 6.73 9.92 11.02
N ALA A 27 7.44 10.05 9.91
CA ALA A 27 7.09 10.95 8.83
C ALA A 27 7.19 10.25 7.47
N HIS A 28 6.35 10.66 6.52
CA HIS A 28 6.50 10.28 5.12
C HIS A 28 6.28 11.45 4.19
N VAL A 29 6.92 11.41 3.03
CA VAL A 29 6.78 12.38 1.95
C VAL A 29 5.92 11.76 0.85
N ARG A 30 4.96 12.52 0.32
CA ARG A 30 4.09 12.07 -0.79
C ARG A 30 4.87 11.89 -2.10
N GLU A 31 4.36 11.04 -3.00
CA GLU A 31 5.05 10.59 -4.22
C GLU A 31 5.35 11.67 -5.27
N ASP A 32 4.66 12.79 -5.25
CA ASP A 32 4.73 13.85 -6.27
C ASP A 32 5.77 14.96 -5.98
N VAL A 33 6.63 14.75 -5.00
CA VAL A 33 7.67 15.70 -4.58
C VAL A 33 8.93 15.56 -5.44
N LYS A 34 9.54 16.69 -5.80
CA LYS A 34 10.79 16.72 -6.57
C LYS A 34 12.00 16.39 -5.68
N LEU A 35 13.03 15.78 -6.30
CA LEU A 35 14.28 15.44 -5.62
C LEU A 35 14.95 16.64 -4.92
N ASP A 36 14.93 17.82 -5.56
CA ASP A 36 15.53 19.05 -5.02
C ASP A 36 14.88 19.50 -3.70
N ASP A 37 13.64 19.07 -3.44
CA ASP A 37 12.91 19.41 -2.21
C ASP A 37 13.24 18.47 -1.03
N TYR A 38 13.93 17.36 -1.25
CA TYR A 38 14.14 16.37 -0.18
C TYR A 38 14.92 16.92 1.01
N ALA A 39 15.98 17.70 0.78
CA ALA A 39 16.75 18.31 1.88
C ALA A 39 15.87 19.27 2.71
N ARG A 40 14.99 20.02 2.06
CA ARG A 40 13.99 20.89 2.71
C ARG A 40 13.00 20.09 3.54
N LEU A 41 12.47 18.99 2.99
CA LEU A 41 11.50 18.15 3.66
C LEU A 41 12.10 17.37 4.83
N ILE A 42 13.36 16.95 4.73
CA ILE A 42 14.11 16.35 5.85
C ILE A 42 14.28 17.39 6.98
N ASP A 43 14.64 18.63 6.66
CA ASP A 43 14.74 19.73 7.63
C ASP A 43 13.37 20.07 8.25
N GLU A 44 12.29 20.02 7.46
CA GLU A 44 10.92 20.22 7.98
C GLU A 44 10.48 19.07 8.90
N ALA A 45 10.76 17.82 8.55
CA ALA A 45 10.48 16.66 9.39
C ALA A 45 11.23 16.74 10.72
N SER A 46 12.50 17.16 10.68
CA SER A 46 13.30 17.42 11.88
C SER A 46 12.68 18.50 12.78
N LYS A 47 12.21 19.61 12.22
CA LYS A 47 11.52 20.68 12.96
C LYS A 47 10.20 20.23 13.61
N ARG A 48 9.58 19.19 13.07
CA ARG A 48 8.38 18.53 13.63
C ARG A 48 8.73 17.38 14.57
N ASN A 49 9.98 17.25 14.98
CA ASN A 49 10.50 16.20 15.87
C ASN A 49 10.26 14.77 15.35
N ALA A 50 10.34 14.57 14.04
CA ALA A 50 10.28 13.22 13.48
C ALA A 50 11.54 12.44 13.86
N ASP A 51 11.38 11.20 14.31
CA ASP A 51 12.46 10.27 14.58
C ASP A 51 12.91 9.54 13.32
N ILE A 52 11.95 9.23 12.44
CA ILE A 52 12.19 8.55 11.17
C ILE A 52 11.34 9.15 10.05
N LEU A 53 11.96 9.33 8.89
CA LEU A 53 11.31 9.81 7.65
C LEU A 53 11.47 8.78 6.54
N VAL A 54 10.38 8.49 5.82
CA VAL A 54 10.42 7.71 4.58
C VAL A 54 10.22 8.64 3.38
N LEU A 55 11.20 8.64 2.48
CA LEU A 55 11.17 9.40 1.24
C LEU A 55 10.35 8.67 0.16
N PRO A 56 9.74 9.41 -0.79
CA PRO A 56 9.01 8.80 -1.90
C PRO A 56 9.95 7.98 -2.80
N SER A 57 9.38 7.05 -3.52
CA SER A 57 10.14 6.11 -4.34
C SER A 57 9.71 6.16 -5.81
N PRO A 58 10.66 6.02 -6.73
CA PRO A 58 12.11 6.09 -6.55
C PRO A 58 12.59 7.54 -6.39
N VAL A 59 13.74 7.71 -5.74
CA VAL A 59 14.45 9.01 -5.68
C VAL A 59 15.11 9.25 -7.03
N VAL A 60 14.36 9.77 -7.98
CA VAL A 60 14.86 10.03 -9.35
C VAL A 60 14.35 11.38 -9.88
N PRO A 61 15.20 12.12 -10.61
CA PRO A 61 14.77 13.34 -11.27
C PRO A 61 13.70 13.05 -12.34
N ARG A 62 12.68 13.91 -12.45
CA ARG A 62 11.72 13.86 -13.57
C ARG A 62 12.47 14.04 -14.88
N PHE A 63 12.16 13.23 -15.91
CA PHE A 63 12.60 13.34 -17.30
C PHE A 63 14.01 12.83 -17.69
N GLU A 64 14.73 12.15 -16.82
CA GLU A 64 15.98 11.50 -17.23
C GLU A 64 15.73 10.05 -17.65
N SER A 65 16.52 9.55 -18.64
CA SER A 65 16.48 8.13 -18.97
C SER A 65 16.96 7.29 -17.78
N LEU A 66 16.45 6.04 -17.65
CA LEU A 66 16.93 5.14 -16.59
C LEU A 66 18.46 4.99 -16.60
N GLN A 67 19.09 5.05 -17.75
CA GLN A 67 20.55 4.95 -17.88
C GLN A 67 21.28 6.17 -17.32
N GLU A 68 20.71 7.37 -17.44
CA GLU A 68 21.27 8.60 -16.88
C GLU A 68 21.06 8.68 -15.38
N ILE A 69 19.89 8.25 -14.92
CA ILE A 69 19.53 8.23 -13.48
C ILE A 69 20.43 7.28 -12.71
N CYS A 70 20.72 6.12 -13.31
CA CYS A 70 21.50 5.06 -12.68
C CYS A 70 23.00 5.18 -12.98
N SER A 71 23.52 6.36 -13.34
CA SER A 71 24.98 6.56 -13.39
C SER A 71 25.54 6.56 -11.96
N ALA A 72 26.64 5.86 -11.73
CA ALA A 72 27.25 5.74 -10.41
C ALA A 72 27.49 7.11 -9.76
N ASP A 73 27.94 8.10 -10.54
CA ASP A 73 28.19 9.45 -10.06
C ASP A 73 26.94 10.17 -9.54
N LYS A 74 25.76 9.91 -10.13
CA LYS A 74 24.50 10.53 -9.69
C LYS A 74 23.92 9.83 -8.45
N SER A 75 23.95 8.50 -8.41
CA SER A 75 23.49 7.77 -7.21
C SER A 75 24.34 8.13 -5.99
N ASP A 76 25.66 8.27 -6.14
CA ASP A 76 26.57 8.69 -5.06
C ASP A 76 26.27 10.11 -4.58
N GLN A 77 25.94 11.05 -5.49
CA GLN A 77 25.53 12.41 -5.12
C GLN A 77 24.22 12.42 -4.33
N ILE A 78 23.23 11.64 -4.74
CA ILE A 78 21.94 11.50 -4.05
C ILE A 78 22.17 10.91 -2.65
N ILE A 79 22.91 9.81 -2.54
CA ILE A 79 23.26 9.17 -1.27
C ILE A 79 23.93 10.18 -0.34
N LYS A 80 24.91 10.92 -0.82
CA LYS A 80 25.60 11.95 -0.06
C LYS A 80 24.65 13.07 0.41
N SER A 81 23.79 13.55 -0.48
CA SER A 81 22.83 14.61 -0.16
C SER A 81 21.86 14.18 0.96
N ILE A 82 21.33 12.95 0.89
CA ILE A 82 20.43 12.40 1.91
C ILE A 82 21.19 12.18 3.22
N SER A 83 22.41 11.64 3.18
CA SER A 83 23.28 11.44 4.35
C SER A 83 23.56 12.76 5.08
N ASP A 84 23.98 13.81 4.33
CA ASP A 84 24.26 15.13 4.89
C ASP A 84 22.98 15.75 5.50
N ALA A 85 21.83 15.59 4.85
CA ALA A 85 20.55 16.10 5.35
C ALA A 85 20.07 15.34 6.59
N SER A 86 20.21 14.01 6.63
CA SER A 86 19.91 13.17 7.78
C SER A 86 20.74 13.56 8.99
N LYS A 87 22.06 13.72 8.80
CA LYS A 87 23.00 14.19 9.81
C LYS A 87 22.65 15.58 10.35
N LYS A 88 22.33 16.52 9.45
CA LYS A 88 21.91 17.88 9.83
C LYS A 88 20.61 17.89 10.60
N GLY A 89 19.61 17.11 10.12
CA GLY A 89 18.28 17.01 10.71
C GLY A 89 18.22 16.14 11.97
N LYS A 90 19.27 15.35 12.25
CA LYS A 90 19.30 14.41 13.40
C LYS A 90 18.12 13.43 13.44
N LEU A 91 17.72 12.89 12.29
CA LEU A 91 16.65 11.89 12.19
C LEU A 91 17.08 10.73 11.29
N TYR A 92 16.41 9.58 11.44
CA TYR A 92 16.57 8.46 10.53
C TYR A 92 15.86 8.76 9.21
N VAL A 93 16.50 8.43 8.07
CA VAL A 93 15.92 8.63 6.75
C VAL A 93 15.98 7.33 5.95
N ALA A 94 14.85 6.83 5.50
CA ALA A 94 14.75 5.69 4.59
C ALA A 94 14.51 6.18 3.16
N ALA A 95 15.31 5.68 2.21
CA ALA A 95 15.24 6.04 0.81
C ALA A 95 15.34 4.82 -0.11
N HIS A 96 14.64 4.85 -1.23
CA HIS A 96 14.77 3.88 -2.31
C HIS A 96 15.53 4.50 -3.46
N ILE A 97 16.66 3.93 -3.82
CA ILE A 97 17.55 4.45 -4.85
C ILE A 97 17.76 3.38 -5.91
N LEU A 98 17.65 3.77 -7.17
CA LEU A 98 18.07 2.91 -8.28
C LEU A 98 19.56 3.12 -8.52
N ASP A 99 20.32 2.04 -8.50
CA ASP A 99 21.77 2.05 -8.64
C ASP A 99 22.17 1.22 -9.86
N ASN A 100 23.21 1.68 -10.56
CA ASN A 100 23.77 1.00 -11.73
C ASN A 100 25.05 0.28 -11.35
N VAL A 101 25.01 -1.05 -11.35
CA VAL A 101 26.13 -1.88 -10.94
C VAL A 101 26.69 -2.64 -12.14
N ARG A 102 28.01 -2.67 -12.23
CA ARG A 102 28.69 -3.43 -13.27
C ARG A 102 29.10 -4.80 -12.74
N CYS A 103 28.47 -5.85 -13.26
CA CYS A 103 28.78 -7.24 -12.92
C CYS A 103 29.09 -8.05 -14.18
N GLN A 104 30.17 -8.83 -14.15
CA GLN A 104 30.54 -9.72 -15.26
C GLN A 104 30.57 -9.00 -16.63
N GLY A 105 30.95 -7.72 -16.64
CA GLY A 105 31.05 -6.91 -17.85
C GLY A 105 29.73 -6.31 -18.36
N GLN A 106 28.60 -6.58 -17.70
CA GLN A 106 27.29 -6.00 -18.00
C GLN A 106 26.87 -5.00 -16.94
N GLN A 107 26.13 -3.97 -17.35
CA GLN A 107 25.50 -3.03 -16.43
C GLN A 107 24.12 -3.54 -16.06
N GLU A 108 23.81 -3.55 -14.77
CA GLU A 108 22.52 -3.96 -14.22
C GLU A 108 21.99 -2.92 -13.24
N ILE A 109 20.69 -2.69 -13.28
CA ILE A 109 20.02 -1.77 -12.36
C ILE A 109 19.55 -2.55 -11.14
N ILE A 110 19.85 -2.00 -9.97
CA ILE A 110 19.54 -2.56 -8.67
C ILE A 110 18.63 -1.61 -7.93
N LYS A 111 17.57 -2.16 -7.37
CA LYS A 111 16.74 -1.51 -6.36
C LYS A 111 17.50 -1.57 -5.03
N ASN A 112 17.77 -0.42 -4.44
CA ASN A 112 18.55 -0.31 -3.23
C ASN A 112 17.76 0.50 -2.19
N ASN A 113 17.29 -0.17 -1.13
CA ASN A 113 16.68 0.48 0.02
C ASN A 113 17.76 0.76 1.05
N LEU A 114 17.94 2.02 1.42
CA LEU A 114 18.93 2.48 2.38
C LEU A 114 18.25 3.14 3.57
N VAL A 115 18.79 2.93 4.75
CA VAL A 115 18.41 3.68 5.95
C VAL A 115 19.63 4.38 6.48
N PHE A 116 19.54 5.71 6.61
CA PHE A 116 20.54 6.58 7.20
C PHE A 116 20.18 6.88 8.65
N ASP A 117 21.15 6.84 9.56
CA ASP A 117 20.97 7.23 10.95
C ASP A 117 21.14 8.75 11.17
N ARG A 118 21.07 9.17 12.43
CA ARG A 118 21.22 10.58 12.85
C ARG A 118 22.60 11.16 12.61
N ASP A 119 23.59 10.34 12.29
CA ASP A 119 24.95 10.77 11.92
C ASP A 119 25.20 10.70 10.40
N GLY A 120 24.17 10.34 9.64
CA GLY A 120 24.21 10.19 8.20
C GLY A 120 24.87 8.88 7.73
N SER A 121 25.13 7.95 8.65
CA SER A 121 25.69 6.64 8.33
C SER A 121 24.59 5.69 7.84
N ILE A 122 24.91 4.81 6.87
CA ILE A 122 23.99 3.78 6.40
C ILE A 122 23.99 2.65 7.43
N VAL A 123 22.84 2.45 8.10
CA VAL A 123 22.67 1.43 9.14
C VAL A 123 21.86 0.20 8.68
N ALA A 124 21.16 0.31 7.56
CA ALA A 124 20.46 -0.80 6.94
C ALA A 124 20.44 -0.67 5.42
N MET A 125 20.53 -1.82 4.76
CA MET A 125 20.54 -1.92 3.30
C MET A 125 19.79 -3.19 2.86
N TYR A 126 18.83 -3.00 1.94
CA TYR A 126 18.13 -4.10 1.31
C TYR A 126 18.14 -3.94 -0.20
N ARG A 127 18.68 -4.92 -0.92
CA ARG A 127 18.96 -4.83 -2.36
C ARG A 127 18.25 -5.94 -3.11
N LYS A 128 17.71 -5.58 -4.28
CA LYS A 128 17.16 -6.52 -5.25
C LYS A 128 17.54 -6.10 -6.66
N PRO A 129 17.77 -7.05 -7.59
CA PRO A 129 17.88 -6.71 -9.00
C PRO A 129 16.55 -6.13 -9.49
N LEU A 130 16.61 -5.20 -10.43
CA LEU A 130 15.40 -4.69 -11.08
C LEU A 130 14.77 -5.77 -11.98
N GLN A 131 15.60 -6.65 -12.55
CA GLN A 131 15.19 -7.79 -13.39
C GLN A 131 15.65 -9.11 -12.76
N ASP A 132 14.78 -10.12 -12.76
CA ASP A 132 15.09 -11.44 -12.18
C ASP A 132 16.16 -12.22 -12.99
N SER A 133 16.42 -11.81 -14.26
CA SER A 133 17.49 -12.35 -15.10
C SER A 133 18.86 -11.77 -14.80
N ALA A 134 18.99 -10.98 -13.75
CA ALA A 134 20.22 -10.31 -13.40
C ALA A 134 21.35 -11.32 -13.11
N LYS A 135 22.49 -11.10 -13.74
CA LYS A 135 23.70 -11.92 -13.55
C LYS A 135 24.50 -11.51 -12.33
N CYS A 136 24.18 -10.34 -11.78
CA CYS A 136 24.77 -9.88 -10.53
C CYS A 136 24.25 -10.68 -9.34
N ASN A 137 25.10 -11.43 -8.71
CA ASN A 137 24.74 -12.11 -7.44
C ASN A 137 24.68 -11.10 -6.29
N ILE A 138 23.59 -10.29 -6.24
CA ILE A 138 23.42 -9.19 -5.27
C ILE A 138 22.39 -9.56 -4.22
N THR A 139 22.14 -10.83 -4.07
CA THR A 139 21.05 -11.31 -3.24
C THR A 139 21.27 -11.09 -1.75
N ASN A 140 20.71 -10.04 -1.21
CA ASN A 140 20.07 -10.12 0.09
C ASN A 140 18.56 -10.29 -0.15
N SER A 141 18.13 -11.52 -0.40
CA SER A 141 16.71 -11.86 -0.53
C SER A 141 15.97 -11.86 0.81
N VAL A 142 16.64 -11.48 1.89
CA VAL A 142 16.12 -11.44 3.25
C VAL A 142 15.85 -9.99 3.64
N ALA A 143 14.69 -9.74 4.24
CA ALA A 143 14.39 -8.45 4.84
C ALA A 143 15.47 -8.09 5.87
N THR A 144 16.00 -6.87 5.76
CA THR A 144 16.99 -6.39 6.71
C THR A 144 16.27 -5.79 7.91
N THR A 145 16.71 -6.12 9.12
CA THR A 145 16.22 -5.50 10.35
C THR A 145 17.28 -4.56 10.92
N PHE A 146 16.86 -3.45 11.54
CA PHE A 146 17.73 -2.51 12.22
C PHE A 146 17.07 -1.98 13.48
N THR A 147 17.88 -1.68 14.49
CA THR A 147 17.41 -1.08 15.74
C THR A 147 17.92 0.35 15.84
N THR A 148 17.02 1.26 16.19
CA THR A 148 17.28 2.69 16.31
C THR A 148 17.71 3.06 17.73
N ASP A 149 18.30 4.26 17.88
CA ASP A 149 18.69 4.82 19.17
C ASP A 149 17.51 5.18 20.08
N PHE A 150 16.31 5.34 19.51
CA PHE A 150 15.07 5.50 20.28
C PHE A 150 14.40 4.17 20.65
N GLY A 151 15.11 3.04 20.47
CA GLY A 151 14.72 1.74 20.99
C GLY A 151 13.63 1.02 20.19
N VAL A 152 13.52 1.28 18.88
CA VAL A 152 12.59 0.60 17.98
C VAL A 152 13.36 -0.26 16.99
N THR A 153 12.96 -1.53 16.86
CA THR A 153 13.46 -2.43 15.81
C THR A 153 12.50 -2.40 14.62
N PHE A 154 13.02 -2.08 13.45
CA PHE A 154 12.31 -2.06 12.19
C PHE A 154 12.72 -3.21 11.29
N ALA A 155 11.76 -3.72 10.50
CA ALA A 155 12.05 -4.47 9.29
C ALA A 155 11.98 -3.57 8.07
N LEU A 156 13.00 -3.64 7.20
CA LEU A 156 13.10 -2.89 5.96
C LEU A 156 12.69 -3.79 4.79
N LEU A 157 11.60 -3.43 4.12
CA LEU A 157 11.02 -4.19 3.00
C LEU A 157 10.88 -3.30 1.76
N MET A 158 10.69 -3.92 0.59
CA MET A 158 10.15 -3.27 -0.60
C MET A 158 8.63 -3.46 -0.65
N GLU A 159 7.89 -2.53 -1.27
CA GLU A 159 6.42 -2.61 -1.34
C GLU A 159 5.92 -3.95 -1.91
N GLU A 160 6.58 -4.48 -2.92
CA GLU A 160 6.24 -5.79 -3.52
C GLU A 160 6.39 -6.97 -2.54
N ASP A 161 7.24 -6.84 -1.52
CA ASP A 161 7.48 -7.91 -0.54
C ASP A 161 6.26 -8.20 0.32
N LEU A 162 5.43 -7.19 0.62
CA LEU A 162 4.18 -7.42 1.37
C LEU A 162 3.26 -8.42 0.65
N VAL A 163 3.28 -8.42 -0.67
CA VAL A 163 2.44 -9.28 -1.50
C VAL A 163 3.13 -10.62 -1.77
N LEU A 164 4.42 -10.58 -2.10
CA LEU A 164 5.15 -11.74 -2.62
C LEU A 164 5.79 -12.61 -1.55
N LYS A 165 5.93 -12.10 -0.31
CA LYS A 165 6.60 -12.83 0.76
C LYS A 165 5.69 -13.00 1.97
N SER A 166 5.73 -14.20 2.54
CA SER A 166 5.16 -14.39 3.88
C SER A 166 6.01 -13.65 4.91
N THR A 167 5.38 -12.86 5.75
CA THR A 167 6.03 -12.14 6.85
C THR A 167 5.98 -12.90 8.17
N LYS A 168 5.67 -14.19 8.15
CA LYS A 168 5.60 -15.03 9.37
C LYS A 168 6.88 -15.02 10.19
N ASP A 169 8.03 -15.03 9.54
CA ASP A 169 9.33 -14.98 10.21
C ASP A 169 9.62 -13.62 10.89
N LEU A 170 8.78 -12.62 10.64
CA LEU A 170 8.88 -11.26 11.18
C LEU A 170 7.74 -10.93 12.16
N GLU A 171 6.96 -11.88 12.63
CA GLU A 171 5.79 -11.64 13.51
C GLU A 171 6.14 -10.96 14.83
N SER A 172 7.38 -11.14 15.32
CA SER A 172 7.88 -10.45 16.52
C SER A 172 8.18 -8.97 16.28
N ILE A 173 8.32 -8.53 15.03
CA ILE A 173 8.59 -7.14 14.68
C ILE A 173 7.25 -6.43 14.49
N LYS A 174 7.11 -5.28 15.16
CA LYS A 174 5.88 -4.46 15.12
C LYS A 174 6.04 -3.18 14.32
N ASN A 175 7.22 -2.92 13.77
CA ASN A 175 7.50 -1.70 13.03
C ASN A 175 8.20 -2.02 11.71
N PHE A 176 7.66 -1.50 10.62
CA PHE A 176 8.13 -1.77 9.27
C PHE A 176 8.35 -0.45 8.52
N VAL A 177 9.44 -0.40 7.78
CA VAL A 177 9.72 0.64 6.80
C VAL A 177 9.57 0.03 5.41
N LEU A 178 8.71 0.64 4.61
CA LEU A 178 8.41 0.17 3.28
C LEU A 178 8.81 1.21 2.25
N THR A 179 9.74 0.87 1.40
CA THR A 179 10.19 1.74 0.31
C THR A 179 10.09 1.01 -1.04
N GLY A 180 10.28 1.71 -2.13
CA GLY A 180 10.07 1.16 -3.45
C GLY A 180 8.64 1.41 -3.94
N LYS A 181 8.47 1.51 -5.26
CA LYS A 181 7.16 1.70 -5.88
C LYS A 181 6.65 0.38 -6.40
N SER A 182 5.45 -0.01 -5.95
CA SER A 182 4.64 -1.01 -6.63
C SER A 182 3.42 -0.31 -7.22
N SER A 183 3.31 -0.32 -8.53
CA SER A 183 2.12 0.15 -9.24
C SER A 183 1.08 -0.94 -9.40
N THR A 184 1.46 -2.18 -9.08
CA THR A 184 0.63 -3.35 -9.35
C THR A 184 -0.42 -3.51 -8.28
N ASN A 185 -1.67 -3.47 -8.70
CA ASN A 185 -2.80 -3.77 -7.84
C ASN A 185 -2.89 -5.28 -7.59
N ILE A 186 -3.33 -5.62 -6.39
CA ILE A 186 -3.75 -6.96 -6.06
C ILE A 186 -5.20 -7.11 -6.48
N PRO A 187 -5.70 -8.33 -6.73
CA PRO A 187 -7.12 -8.50 -7.02
C PRO A 187 -7.98 -7.74 -6.02
N ILE A 188 -8.85 -6.85 -6.53
CA ILE A 188 -9.79 -6.01 -5.80
C ILE A 188 -9.21 -4.99 -4.79
N LEU A 189 -7.88 -4.85 -4.68
CA LEU A 189 -7.21 -3.86 -3.82
C LEU A 189 -6.09 -3.14 -4.57
N SER A 190 -5.97 -1.84 -4.38
CA SER A 190 -4.74 -1.13 -4.73
C SER A 190 -3.61 -1.51 -3.78
N ALA A 191 -2.37 -1.23 -4.17
CA ALA A 191 -1.21 -1.49 -3.32
C ALA A 191 -1.30 -0.76 -1.96
N THR A 192 -1.84 0.46 -1.95
CA THR A 192 -2.03 1.24 -0.72
C THR A 192 -3.11 0.65 0.18
N GLU A 193 -4.22 0.22 -0.41
CA GLU A 193 -5.30 -0.44 0.32
C GLU A 193 -4.82 -1.76 0.93
N PHE A 194 -4.01 -2.52 0.19
CA PHE A 194 -3.41 -3.74 0.73
C PHE A 194 -2.45 -3.45 1.88
N ALA A 195 -1.60 -2.42 1.77
CA ALA A 195 -0.71 -2.02 2.86
C ALA A 195 -1.49 -1.67 4.14
N SER A 196 -2.62 -0.95 4.00
CA SER A 196 -3.53 -0.65 5.11
C SER A 196 -4.13 -1.92 5.72
N SER A 197 -4.64 -2.82 4.89
CA SER A 197 -5.23 -4.09 5.32
C SER A 197 -4.20 -5.00 5.98
N TRP A 198 -2.99 -5.04 5.45
CA TRP A 198 -1.87 -5.79 6.01
C TRP A 198 -1.48 -5.26 7.40
N SER A 199 -1.28 -3.93 7.52
CA SER A 199 -0.97 -3.28 8.79
C SER A 199 -2.02 -3.58 9.86
N TYR A 200 -3.30 -3.49 9.50
CA TYR A 200 -4.42 -3.82 10.40
C TYR A 200 -4.40 -5.29 10.84
N ALA A 201 -4.27 -6.23 9.90
CA ALA A 201 -4.31 -7.66 10.19
C ALA A 201 -3.15 -8.13 11.08
N THR A 202 -1.96 -7.57 10.88
CA THR A 202 -0.74 -7.92 11.65
C THR A 202 -0.60 -7.11 12.94
N ASN A 203 -1.42 -6.08 13.12
CA ASN A 203 -1.29 -5.05 14.15
C ASN A 203 0.14 -4.49 14.23
N ALA A 204 0.74 -4.20 13.07
CA ALA A 204 2.08 -3.66 12.94
C ALA A 204 2.05 -2.28 12.30
N ASN A 205 2.91 -1.39 12.78
CA ASN A 205 3.12 -0.09 12.17
C ASN A 205 3.84 -0.26 10.83
N LEU A 206 3.38 0.46 9.83
CA LEU A 206 3.99 0.49 8.51
C LEU A 206 4.18 1.94 8.07
N VAL A 207 5.43 2.36 7.93
CA VAL A 207 5.80 3.69 7.43
C VAL A 207 6.26 3.54 6.00
N SER A 208 5.54 4.15 5.07
CA SER A 208 5.84 4.05 3.63
C SER A 208 5.67 5.38 2.92
N SER A 209 6.10 5.48 1.68
CA SER A 209 5.84 6.64 0.81
C SER A 209 4.34 6.87 0.56
N LYS A 210 3.50 5.84 0.71
CA LYS A 210 2.05 5.90 0.49
C LYS A 210 1.26 6.29 1.74
N GLY A 211 1.86 6.22 2.91
CA GLY A 211 1.18 6.56 4.16
C GLY A 211 1.86 6.00 5.39
N ILE A 212 1.35 6.44 6.53
CA ILE A 212 1.71 5.91 7.86
C ILE A 212 0.50 5.12 8.36
N PHE A 213 0.67 3.82 8.49
CA PHE A 213 -0.36 2.90 8.95
C PHE A 213 0.00 2.41 10.36
N ALA A 214 -0.88 2.65 11.30
CA ALA A 214 -0.64 2.40 12.73
C ALA A 214 -1.37 1.15 13.21
N GLY A 215 -1.07 -0.01 12.63
CA GLY A 215 -1.71 -1.26 12.99
C GLY A 215 -3.24 -1.16 12.97
N ARG A 216 -3.91 -1.59 14.06
CA ARG A 216 -5.36 -1.52 14.20
C ARG A 216 -5.91 -0.09 14.34
N ALA A 217 -5.08 0.88 14.68
CA ALA A 217 -5.47 2.28 14.65
C ALA A 217 -5.63 2.83 13.21
N GLY A 218 -5.14 2.10 12.19
CA GLY A 218 -5.33 2.40 10.80
C GLY A 218 -4.45 3.51 10.26
N LEU A 219 -4.88 4.11 9.14
CA LEU A 219 -4.15 5.14 8.43
C LEU A 219 -4.13 6.47 9.20
N LYS A 220 -2.93 7.02 9.40
CA LYS A 220 -2.73 8.39 9.90
C LYS A 220 -2.77 9.36 8.73
N THR A 221 -3.67 10.32 8.79
CA THR A 221 -3.87 11.32 7.75
C THR A 221 -3.23 12.66 8.13
N GLY A 222 -2.84 13.43 7.12
CA GLY A 222 -2.29 14.77 7.29
C GLY A 222 -2.46 15.58 6.01
N SER A 223 -2.30 16.88 6.09
CA SER A 223 -2.32 17.80 4.95
C SER A 223 -0.91 18.16 4.50
N GLY A 224 -0.71 18.43 3.20
CA GLY A 224 0.56 18.86 2.65
C GLY A 224 1.46 17.74 2.13
N GLU A 225 2.68 18.11 1.73
CA GLU A 225 3.70 17.21 1.15
C GLU A 225 4.29 16.25 2.21
N LEU A 226 4.38 16.72 3.45
CA LEU A 226 4.95 15.98 4.58
C LEU A 226 3.86 15.64 5.60
N VAL A 227 3.63 14.37 5.83
CA VAL A 227 2.75 13.85 6.88
C VAL A 227 3.57 13.35 8.04
N VAL A 228 3.23 13.75 9.26
CA VAL A 228 3.92 13.37 10.49
C VAL A 228 2.90 12.82 11.47
N ALA A 229 3.20 11.69 12.10
CA ALA A 229 2.32 11.04 13.06
C ALA A 229 3.10 10.33 14.16
N GLU A 230 2.53 10.32 15.35
CA GLU A 230 3.03 9.55 16.48
C GLU A 230 2.50 8.12 16.43
N LEU A 231 3.38 7.15 16.71
CA LEU A 231 3.12 5.73 16.66
C LEU A 231 3.59 5.04 17.95
N HIS A 232 2.81 4.07 18.43
CA HIS A 232 3.23 3.20 19.54
C HIS A 232 4.26 2.16 19.07
N LYS A 233 5.29 1.89 19.88
CA LYS A 233 6.38 0.97 19.54
C LYS A 233 5.93 -0.47 19.35
N ASP A 234 4.89 -0.87 20.05
CA ASP A 234 4.35 -2.25 20.05
C ASP A 234 3.20 -2.47 19.04
N GLY A 235 3.01 -1.54 18.11
CA GLY A 235 1.93 -1.58 17.12
C GLY A 235 0.78 -0.64 17.48
N GLY A 236 -0.30 -0.70 16.72
CA GLY A 236 -1.43 0.19 16.91
C GLY A 236 -2.24 -0.17 18.15
N GLU A 237 -2.63 0.83 18.93
CA GLU A 237 -3.64 0.68 19.97
C GLU A 237 -5.05 0.61 19.36
N ASP A 238 -5.96 -0.08 20.06
CA ASP A 238 -7.37 -0.09 19.69
C ASP A 238 -7.95 1.32 19.88
N GLN A 239 -8.44 1.90 18.82
CA GLN A 239 -9.07 3.23 18.82
C GLN A 239 -10.59 3.12 18.70
N SER A 240 -11.29 4.16 19.14
CA SER A 240 -12.75 4.23 19.02
C SER A 240 -13.22 4.31 17.56
N ALA A 241 -12.37 4.82 16.65
CA ALA A 241 -12.64 4.89 15.21
C ALA A 241 -11.40 4.49 14.43
N ILE A 242 -11.59 3.68 13.40
CA ILE A 242 -10.52 3.13 12.57
C ILE A 242 -10.64 3.64 11.14
N ASN A 243 -9.50 3.85 10.48
CA ASN A 243 -9.43 4.16 9.07
C ASN A 243 -8.60 3.09 8.33
N ILE A 244 -9.29 2.08 7.81
CA ILE A 244 -8.67 1.05 6.97
C ILE A 244 -8.69 1.47 5.49
N ASN A 245 -9.48 2.49 5.13
CA ASN A 245 -9.49 3.01 3.77
C ASN A 245 -8.08 3.50 3.42
N GLY A 246 -7.61 3.18 2.25
CA GLY A 246 -6.36 3.75 1.74
C GLY A 246 -6.48 5.26 1.49
N PRO A 247 -5.37 5.99 1.37
CA PRO A 247 -5.37 7.44 1.13
C PRO A 247 -5.83 7.83 -0.27
N THR A 248 -6.28 6.91 -1.07
CA THR A 248 -6.44 7.07 -2.52
C THR A 248 -7.78 7.67 -2.92
N LYS A 249 -7.72 8.61 -3.87
CA LYS A 249 -8.75 8.74 -4.90
C LYS A 249 -9.09 7.33 -5.37
N LEU A 250 -10.38 6.99 -5.41
CA LEU A 250 -10.89 5.69 -5.88
C LEU A 250 -10.09 5.28 -7.11
N ALA A 251 -9.22 4.30 -6.95
CA ALA A 251 -8.46 3.81 -8.07
C ALA A 251 -9.45 3.20 -9.05
N ASN A 252 -9.53 3.77 -10.23
CA ASN A 252 -10.09 3.06 -11.35
C ASN A 252 -9.24 1.80 -11.48
N PHE A 253 -9.85 0.63 -11.45
CA PHE A 253 -9.21 -0.62 -11.81
C PHE A 253 -9.46 -0.87 -13.30
N PRO A 254 -8.81 -0.12 -14.23
CA PRO A 254 -8.99 -0.36 -15.65
C PRO A 254 -8.32 -1.68 -15.97
N GLY A 255 -9.11 -2.64 -16.37
CA GLY A 255 -8.60 -3.88 -16.95
C GLY A 255 -8.56 -5.10 -16.04
N GLU A 256 -9.13 -5.07 -14.84
CA GLU A 256 -9.28 -6.31 -14.07
C GLU A 256 -10.27 -7.24 -14.77
N ASP A 257 -9.83 -8.45 -15.09
CA ASP A 257 -10.68 -9.46 -15.72
C ASP A 257 -11.59 -10.13 -14.68
N LEU A 258 -12.79 -9.57 -14.54
CA LEU A 258 -13.82 -10.10 -13.64
C LEU A 258 -14.44 -11.43 -14.13
N SER A 259 -14.10 -11.90 -15.33
CA SER A 259 -14.61 -13.18 -15.85
C SER A 259 -14.21 -14.36 -14.98
N GLN A 260 -13.04 -14.26 -14.35
CA GLN A 260 -12.49 -15.30 -13.48
C GLN A 260 -13.20 -15.40 -12.13
N TYR A 261 -13.96 -14.37 -11.71
CA TYR A 261 -14.66 -14.37 -10.43
C TYR A 261 -16.08 -14.93 -10.54
N THR A 262 -16.53 -15.62 -9.52
CA THR A 262 -17.98 -15.89 -9.34
C THR A 262 -18.59 -14.70 -8.64
N ILE A 263 -19.48 -13.97 -9.32
CA ILE A 263 -20.21 -12.83 -8.77
C ILE A 263 -21.69 -13.07 -8.97
N ARG A 264 -22.46 -12.95 -7.88
CA ARG A 264 -23.93 -12.99 -7.90
C ARG A 264 -24.50 -11.64 -7.50
N PRO A 265 -25.52 -11.13 -8.19
CA PRO A 265 -26.16 -9.88 -7.79
C PRO A 265 -26.85 -10.07 -6.43
N LEU A 266 -26.69 -9.06 -5.56
CA LEU A 266 -27.43 -8.99 -4.30
C LEU A 266 -28.87 -8.59 -4.58
N ASP A 267 -29.83 -9.34 -4.04
CA ASP A 267 -31.23 -8.91 -3.98
C ASP A 267 -31.39 -7.86 -2.87
N LEU A 268 -31.41 -6.59 -3.30
CA LEU A 268 -31.50 -5.45 -2.39
C LEU A 268 -32.88 -5.37 -1.70
N GLU A 269 -33.97 -5.79 -2.38
CA GLU A 269 -35.31 -5.79 -1.79
C GLU A 269 -35.40 -6.83 -0.68
N ALA A 270 -34.92 -8.05 -0.94
CA ALA A 270 -34.87 -9.11 0.06
C ALA A 270 -33.94 -8.74 1.23
N SER A 271 -32.86 -7.99 0.99
CA SER A 271 -31.88 -7.63 2.02
C SER A 271 -32.44 -6.70 3.12
N VAL A 272 -33.53 -5.98 2.86
CA VAL A 272 -34.22 -5.17 3.89
C VAL A 272 -34.74 -6.04 5.04
N HIS A 273 -35.15 -7.25 4.75
CA HIS A 273 -35.68 -8.21 5.73
C HIS A 273 -34.61 -9.17 6.29
N GLY A 274 -33.40 -9.09 5.74
CA GLY A 274 -32.30 -10.01 6.00
C GLY A 274 -32.13 -11.03 4.90
N TYR A 275 -30.94 -11.05 4.28
CA TYR A 275 -30.61 -11.88 3.13
C TYR A 275 -29.43 -12.77 3.46
N ARG A 276 -29.52 -14.04 3.08
CA ARG A 276 -28.42 -15.01 3.23
C ARG A 276 -28.19 -15.72 1.92
N GLU A 277 -26.92 -15.79 1.51
CA GLU A 277 -26.52 -16.52 0.32
C GLU A 277 -25.12 -17.08 0.50
N THR A 278 -24.91 -18.29 -0.06
CA THR A 278 -23.59 -18.89 -0.21
C THR A 278 -23.18 -18.80 -1.67
N VAL A 279 -22.06 -18.13 -1.93
CA VAL A 279 -21.46 -18.01 -3.26
C VAL A 279 -20.20 -18.83 -3.31
N CYS A 280 -20.09 -19.74 -4.28
CA CYS A 280 -18.92 -20.61 -4.41
C CYS A 280 -18.19 -20.36 -5.73
N HIS A 281 -16.87 -20.39 -5.69
CA HIS A 281 -15.97 -20.52 -6.81
C HIS A 281 -15.28 -21.88 -6.70
N ASP A 282 -15.67 -22.82 -7.55
CA ASP A 282 -15.33 -24.22 -7.44
C ASP A 282 -15.72 -24.79 -6.05
N THR A 283 -14.75 -25.26 -5.30
CA THR A 283 -14.94 -25.82 -3.95
C THR A 283 -14.82 -24.80 -2.81
N PHE A 284 -14.42 -23.57 -3.12
CA PHE A 284 -14.30 -22.50 -2.14
C PHE A 284 -15.59 -21.69 -2.08
N CYS A 285 -16.21 -21.65 -0.91
CA CYS A 285 -17.48 -21.00 -0.68
C CYS A 285 -17.38 -19.87 0.35
N CYS A 286 -18.10 -18.80 0.09
CA CYS A 286 -18.26 -17.63 0.94
C CYS A 286 -19.72 -17.57 1.39
N ASP A 287 -19.95 -17.47 2.69
CA ASP A 287 -21.27 -17.29 3.28
C ASP A 287 -21.50 -15.82 3.58
N PHE A 288 -22.59 -15.27 3.05
CA PHE A 288 -22.98 -13.87 3.21
C PHE A 288 -24.27 -13.79 4.02
N HIS A 289 -24.30 -12.88 5.00
CA HIS A 289 -25.48 -12.46 5.71
C HIS A 289 -25.57 -10.94 5.72
N LEU A 290 -26.64 -10.37 5.19
CA LEU A 290 -26.79 -8.93 5.01
C LEU A 290 -28.17 -8.46 5.42
N LYS A 291 -28.22 -7.27 6.03
CA LYS A 291 -29.44 -6.50 6.26
C LYS A 291 -29.19 -5.06 5.88
N THR A 292 -30.03 -4.50 5.02
CA THR A 292 -29.87 -3.14 4.53
C THR A 292 -31.08 -2.26 4.83
N SER A 293 -30.89 -0.95 4.72
CA SER A 293 -31.94 0.06 4.72
C SER A 293 -31.58 1.18 3.73
N PHE A 294 -32.59 1.93 3.29
CA PHE A 294 -32.42 2.97 2.29
C PHE A 294 -32.64 4.38 2.89
N LEU A 295 -31.81 5.32 2.50
CA LEU A 295 -31.98 6.76 2.79
C LEU A 295 -32.67 7.43 1.58
N GLY A 296 -34.01 7.31 1.51
CA GLY A 296 -34.80 7.80 0.37
C GLY A 296 -34.85 6.78 -0.77
N ASN A 297 -35.04 7.26 -2.02
CA ASN A 297 -35.04 6.37 -3.17
C ASN A 297 -33.62 5.82 -3.40
N PRO A 298 -33.45 4.49 -3.50
CA PRO A 298 -32.16 3.92 -3.85
C PRO A 298 -31.73 4.48 -5.21
N LYS A 299 -30.49 4.96 -5.29
CA LYS A 299 -29.88 5.27 -6.57
C LYS A 299 -29.61 3.97 -7.32
N GLU A 300 -29.40 4.08 -8.63
CA GLU A 300 -29.11 2.94 -9.53
C GLU A 300 -27.71 2.31 -9.20
N VAL A 301 -27.53 1.86 -7.97
CA VAL A 301 -26.35 1.12 -7.54
C VAL A 301 -26.79 -0.28 -7.15
N ASN A 302 -26.11 -1.25 -7.69
CA ASN A 302 -26.27 -2.64 -7.39
C ASN A 302 -25.08 -3.12 -6.57
N TYR A 303 -25.23 -4.26 -5.92
CA TYR A 303 -24.14 -4.93 -5.24
C TYR A 303 -23.95 -6.34 -5.77
N GLY A 304 -22.69 -6.77 -5.86
CA GLY A 304 -22.31 -8.13 -6.20
C GLY A 304 -21.73 -8.85 -5.00
N LEU A 305 -22.13 -10.10 -4.79
CA LEU A 305 -21.53 -11.03 -3.84
C LEU A 305 -20.48 -11.85 -4.58
N MET A 306 -19.23 -11.75 -4.20
CA MET A 306 -18.09 -12.32 -4.92
C MET A 306 -17.39 -13.42 -4.15
N ALA A 307 -17.09 -14.52 -4.83
CA ALA A 307 -16.16 -15.56 -4.38
C ALA A 307 -15.10 -15.81 -5.44
N PHE A 308 -13.86 -16.02 -4.99
CA PHE A 308 -12.74 -16.38 -5.85
C PHE A 308 -11.75 -17.28 -5.12
N SER A 309 -11.22 -18.29 -5.80
CA SER A 309 -10.09 -19.11 -5.35
C SER A 309 -9.26 -19.51 -6.56
N GLY A 310 -8.02 -19.06 -6.64
CA GLY A 310 -7.20 -19.35 -7.81
C GLY A 310 -5.83 -18.66 -7.75
N VAL A 311 -5.23 -18.60 -8.92
CA VAL A 311 -3.95 -17.90 -9.14
C VAL A 311 -4.22 -16.67 -9.99
N GLN A 312 -3.70 -15.53 -9.58
CA GLN A 312 -3.83 -14.25 -10.27
C GLN A 312 -2.47 -13.74 -10.70
N HIS A 313 -2.43 -13.06 -11.84
CA HIS A 313 -1.21 -12.38 -12.27
C HIS A 313 -0.97 -11.13 -11.40
N TYR A 314 0.23 -11.05 -10.85
CA TYR A 314 0.71 -9.91 -10.09
C TYR A 314 1.96 -9.37 -10.76
N ASN A 315 1.88 -8.15 -11.29
CA ASN A 315 2.85 -7.59 -12.25
C ASN A 315 3.16 -8.59 -13.40
N ASN A 316 3.82 -8.20 -14.43
CA ASN A 316 4.05 -9.06 -15.62
C ASN A 316 4.94 -10.31 -15.37
N ARG A 317 5.31 -10.60 -14.11
CA ARG A 317 6.33 -11.61 -13.77
C ARG A 317 5.87 -12.67 -12.78
N ASN A 318 4.99 -12.29 -11.86
CA ASN A 318 4.62 -13.16 -10.75
C ASN A 318 3.14 -13.52 -10.83
N SER A 319 2.85 -14.75 -10.47
CA SER A 319 1.49 -15.20 -10.23
C SER A 319 1.33 -15.49 -8.75
N ILE A 320 0.22 -15.03 -8.17
CA ILE A 320 -0.06 -15.12 -6.74
C ILE A 320 -1.29 -15.96 -6.46
N GLY A 321 -1.20 -16.85 -5.48
CA GLY A 321 -2.33 -17.62 -4.99
C GLY A 321 -3.25 -16.75 -4.13
N VAL A 322 -4.53 -16.67 -4.47
CA VAL A 322 -5.51 -15.79 -3.83
C VAL A 322 -6.83 -16.53 -3.60
N GLN A 323 -7.42 -16.30 -2.43
CA GLN A 323 -8.83 -16.58 -2.16
C GLN A 323 -9.50 -15.31 -1.66
N SER A 324 -10.72 -15.03 -2.10
CA SER A 324 -11.41 -13.81 -1.69
C SER A 324 -12.92 -13.98 -1.63
N CYS A 325 -13.51 -13.37 -0.60
CA CYS A 325 -14.94 -13.18 -0.43
C CYS A 325 -15.20 -11.69 -0.29
N ALA A 326 -16.06 -11.11 -1.12
CA ALA A 326 -16.37 -9.69 -1.00
C ALA A 326 -17.76 -9.31 -1.45
N VAL A 327 -18.28 -8.22 -0.88
CA VAL A 327 -19.41 -7.45 -1.39
C VAL A 327 -18.83 -6.25 -2.14
N LEU A 328 -19.29 -6.04 -3.36
CA LEU A 328 -18.77 -5.03 -4.27
C LEU A 328 -19.91 -4.13 -4.77
N ALA A 329 -19.73 -2.81 -4.73
CA ALA A 329 -20.65 -1.89 -5.38
C ALA A 329 -20.46 -1.96 -6.91
N CYS A 330 -21.58 -2.05 -7.64
CA CYS A 330 -21.63 -2.18 -9.09
C CYS A 330 -22.57 -1.12 -9.68
N ALA A 331 -22.23 -0.54 -10.84
CA ALA A 331 -23.11 0.40 -11.53
C ALA A 331 -24.30 -0.30 -12.24
N GLY A 332 -24.33 -1.61 -12.30
CA GLY A 332 -25.40 -2.39 -12.92
C GLY A 332 -25.28 -3.88 -12.59
N LEU A 333 -26.12 -4.69 -13.19
CA LEU A 333 -26.19 -6.12 -12.92
C LEU A 333 -25.07 -6.95 -13.58
N TYR A 334 -24.29 -6.35 -14.47
CA TYR A 334 -23.21 -7.05 -15.16
C TYR A 334 -21.92 -7.02 -14.36
N LYS A 335 -21.17 -8.12 -14.31
CA LYS A 335 -19.86 -8.21 -13.66
C LYS A 335 -18.93 -7.04 -13.98
N ARG A 336 -18.88 -6.58 -15.24
CA ARG A 336 -18.06 -5.46 -15.68
C ARG A 336 -18.43 -4.12 -15.04
N SER A 337 -19.61 -4.00 -14.46
CA SER A 337 -20.08 -2.78 -13.80
C SER A 337 -19.61 -2.66 -12.34
N CYS A 338 -19.02 -3.71 -11.77
CA CYS A 338 -18.40 -3.67 -10.46
C CYS A 338 -17.01 -3.02 -10.56
N PHE A 339 -16.51 -2.48 -9.46
CA PHE A 339 -15.28 -1.66 -9.38
C PHE A 339 -15.35 -0.29 -10.07
N LEU A 340 -16.52 0.20 -10.37
CA LEU A 340 -16.64 1.58 -10.81
C LEU A 340 -16.41 2.53 -9.63
N SER A 341 -15.59 3.57 -9.86
CA SER A 341 -15.53 4.72 -8.99
C SER A 341 -16.84 5.49 -9.14
N SER A 342 -17.74 5.38 -8.17
CA SER A 342 -18.88 6.28 -8.11
C SER A 342 -18.55 7.45 -7.19
N GLU A 343 -18.55 8.67 -7.69
CA GLU A 343 -18.51 9.88 -6.84
C GLU A 343 -19.84 10.07 -6.09
N ASN A 344 -20.83 9.25 -6.40
CA ASN A 344 -22.19 9.36 -5.89
C ASN A 344 -22.43 8.40 -4.72
N THR A 345 -23.05 8.91 -3.65
CA THR A 345 -23.54 8.08 -2.54
C THR A 345 -24.56 7.06 -3.04
N THR A 346 -24.56 5.86 -2.47
CA THR A 346 -25.49 4.79 -2.84
C THR A 346 -26.86 4.95 -2.21
N ASN A 347 -26.99 5.76 -1.15
CA ASN A 347 -28.13 5.86 -0.24
C ASN A 347 -28.49 4.53 0.46
N ILE A 348 -27.58 3.58 0.51
CA ILE A 348 -27.76 2.28 1.14
C ILE A 348 -26.94 2.25 2.43
N ILE A 349 -27.58 1.83 3.52
CA ILE A 349 -26.93 1.53 4.79
C ILE A 349 -26.92 0.03 4.97
N PHE A 350 -25.75 -0.54 5.21
CA PHE A 350 -25.61 -1.91 5.69
C PHE A 350 -25.76 -1.89 7.20
N ASN A 351 -26.99 -2.24 7.67
CA ASN A 351 -27.27 -2.37 9.11
C ASN A 351 -26.53 -3.57 9.69
N GLU A 352 -26.36 -4.62 8.89
CA GLU A 352 -25.58 -5.81 9.17
C GLU A 352 -25.00 -6.33 7.86
N LEU A 353 -23.69 -6.61 7.85
CA LEU A 353 -23.01 -7.26 6.74
C LEU A 353 -21.96 -8.19 7.33
N SER A 354 -22.19 -9.48 7.23
CA SER A 354 -21.31 -10.52 7.75
C SER A 354 -20.87 -11.42 6.60
N ILE A 355 -19.57 -11.69 6.53
CA ILE A 355 -18.97 -12.59 5.57
C ILE A 355 -18.14 -13.62 6.32
N SER A 356 -18.35 -14.90 6.02
CA SER A 356 -17.54 -15.97 6.58
C SER A 356 -17.10 -16.96 5.49
N ALA A 357 -15.89 -17.49 5.64
CA ALA A 357 -15.36 -18.51 4.75
C ALA A 357 -14.28 -19.36 5.43
N ASN A 358 -14.08 -20.58 4.91
CA ASN A 358 -13.00 -21.47 5.29
C ASN A 358 -11.86 -21.33 4.27
N PHE A 359 -10.73 -20.74 4.69
CA PHE A 359 -9.58 -20.52 3.84
C PHE A 359 -8.58 -21.68 3.87
N THR A 360 -7.71 -21.72 2.87
CA THR A 360 -6.63 -22.73 2.79
C THR A 360 -5.74 -22.65 4.04
N LYS A 361 -5.34 -23.81 4.55
CA LYS A 361 -4.44 -23.89 5.69
C LYS A 361 -3.10 -23.20 5.36
N ASN A 362 -2.57 -22.44 6.30
CA ASN A 362 -1.32 -21.64 6.19
C ASN A 362 -1.40 -20.42 5.27
N SER A 363 -2.58 -20.08 4.75
CA SER A 363 -2.78 -18.79 4.10
C SER A 363 -2.90 -17.65 5.14
N VAL A 364 -2.71 -16.42 4.71
CA VAL A 364 -2.83 -15.22 5.55
C VAL A 364 -3.99 -14.38 5.04
N GLN A 365 -4.88 -13.98 5.94
CA GLN A 365 -6.10 -13.26 5.62
C GLN A 365 -5.99 -11.78 5.99
N PHE A 366 -6.58 -10.94 5.16
CA PHE A 366 -6.60 -9.49 5.28
C PHE A 366 -8.02 -8.96 5.10
N PRO A 367 -8.47 -7.98 5.91
CA PRO A 367 -9.78 -7.37 5.73
C PRO A 367 -9.79 -6.47 4.51
N ILE A 368 -10.92 -6.43 3.82
CA ILE A 368 -11.24 -5.45 2.78
C ILE A 368 -12.32 -4.55 3.33
N VAL A 369 -12.02 -3.25 3.49
CA VAL A 369 -13.00 -2.30 4.01
C VAL A 369 -12.84 -0.97 3.28
N HIS A 370 -13.79 -0.65 2.39
CA HIS A 370 -13.80 0.59 1.65
C HIS A 370 -15.19 1.19 1.60
N THR A 371 -15.29 2.47 1.91
CA THR A 371 -16.48 3.29 1.71
C THR A 371 -16.23 4.31 0.59
N ILE A 372 -17.28 4.70 -0.12
CA ILE A 372 -17.18 5.70 -1.20
C ILE A 372 -16.59 7.02 -0.69
N ALA A 373 -17.04 7.47 0.49
CA ALA A 373 -16.57 8.71 1.09
C ALA A 373 -15.25 8.58 1.88
N GLN A 374 -14.65 7.38 1.91
CA GLN A 374 -13.43 7.08 2.70
C GLN A 374 -13.55 7.50 4.18
N THR A 375 -14.73 7.35 4.73
CA THR A 375 -15.01 7.72 6.13
C THR A 375 -14.37 6.73 7.09
N THR A 376 -14.00 7.22 8.26
CA THR A 376 -13.63 6.37 9.40
C THR A 376 -14.84 5.54 9.85
N ILE A 377 -14.57 4.34 10.34
CA ILE A 377 -15.59 3.41 10.86
C ILE A 377 -15.39 3.31 12.35
N ASP A 378 -16.46 3.36 13.14
CA ASP A 378 -16.38 3.11 14.55
C ASP A 378 -15.86 1.69 14.82
N ALA A 379 -14.92 1.54 15.74
CA ALA A 379 -14.31 0.23 16.04
C ALA A 379 -15.33 -0.81 16.49
N LYS A 380 -16.44 -0.38 17.10
CA LYS A 380 -17.57 -1.25 17.49
C LYS A 380 -18.37 -1.78 16.29
N ASP A 381 -18.33 -1.06 15.16
CA ASP A 381 -19.11 -1.37 13.96
C ASP A 381 -18.33 -2.23 12.95
N PHE A 382 -17.09 -2.60 13.28
CA PHE A 382 -16.27 -3.48 12.46
C PHE A 382 -15.59 -4.58 13.29
N SER A 383 -15.63 -5.81 12.80
CA SER A 383 -14.84 -6.88 13.38
C SER A 383 -14.20 -7.76 12.29
N PHE A 384 -12.98 -8.22 12.56
CA PHE A 384 -12.26 -9.15 11.72
C PHE A 384 -11.60 -10.20 12.61
N LYS A 385 -12.09 -11.44 12.56
CA LYS A 385 -11.73 -12.48 13.52
C LYS A 385 -11.45 -13.81 12.82
N LEU A 386 -10.36 -14.44 13.23
CA LEU A 386 -10.10 -15.84 12.95
C LEU A 386 -10.84 -16.68 14.01
N ALA A 387 -11.67 -17.63 13.59
CA ALA A 387 -12.35 -18.53 14.50
C ALA A 387 -11.35 -19.46 15.22
N GLU A 388 -11.75 -20.04 16.35
CA GLU A 388 -10.92 -20.93 17.17
C GLU A 388 -10.37 -22.15 16.40
N ASN A 389 -11.10 -22.61 15.39
CA ASN A 389 -10.67 -23.69 14.50
C ASN A 389 -9.54 -23.31 13.53
N GLN A 390 -9.10 -22.03 13.53
CA GLN A 390 -8.05 -21.45 12.68
C GLN A 390 -8.25 -21.63 11.17
N LYS A 391 -9.46 -21.93 10.72
CA LYS A 391 -9.81 -22.11 9.30
C LYS A 391 -10.86 -21.12 8.85
N GLN A 392 -11.84 -20.85 9.69
CA GLN A 392 -12.91 -19.93 9.38
C GLN A 392 -12.53 -18.52 9.79
N VAL A 393 -12.70 -17.60 8.87
CA VAL A 393 -12.54 -16.16 9.11
C VAL A 393 -13.87 -15.47 8.95
N ASN A 394 -14.17 -14.59 9.89
CA ASN A 394 -15.38 -13.78 9.87
C ASN A 394 -15.00 -12.30 9.77
N ALA A 395 -15.67 -11.59 8.88
CA ALA A 395 -15.61 -10.15 8.77
C ALA A 395 -17.02 -9.60 8.92
N ASP A 396 -17.22 -8.71 9.87
CA ASP A 396 -18.53 -8.14 10.18
C ASP A 396 -18.47 -6.61 10.14
N LEU A 397 -19.52 -6.00 9.59
CA LEU A 397 -19.68 -4.57 9.47
C LEU A 397 -21.11 -4.18 9.85
N TYR A 398 -21.28 -3.14 10.68
CA TYR A 398 -22.56 -2.71 11.20
C TYR A 398 -22.79 -1.22 10.95
N ASN A 399 -24.00 -0.86 10.55
CA ASN A 399 -24.48 0.52 10.41
C ASN A 399 -23.59 1.42 9.51
N VAL A 400 -22.96 0.84 8.50
CA VAL A 400 -22.08 1.58 7.58
C VAL A 400 -22.80 1.93 6.29
N LYS A 401 -22.70 3.22 5.93
CA LYS A 401 -23.26 3.79 4.71
C LYS A 401 -22.24 3.75 3.57
N ASP A 402 -22.75 3.66 2.35
CA ASP A 402 -21.97 3.83 1.13
C ASP A 402 -20.75 2.89 1.05
N VAL A 403 -20.94 1.62 1.38
CA VAL A 403 -19.91 0.59 1.23
C VAL A 403 -19.55 0.48 -0.25
N LEU A 404 -18.28 0.65 -0.58
CA LEU A 404 -17.75 0.40 -1.91
C LEU A 404 -17.31 -1.05 -2.08
N ARG A 405 -16.54 -1.54 -1.10
CA ARG A 405 -16.07 -2.93 -1.03
C ARG A 405 -15.92 -3.35 0.42
N PHE A 406 -16.38 -4.54 0.74
CA PHE A 406 -16.19 -5.14 2.05
C PHE A 406 -15.97 -6.64 1.91
N GLY A 407 -14.97 -7.18 2.62
CA GLY A 407 -14.70 -8.62 2.53
C GLY A 407 -13.40 -9.09 3.16
N ILE A 408 -12.94 -10.21 2.64
CA ILE A 408 -11.75 -10.91 3.10
C ILE A 408 -10.91 -11.28 1.87
N LEU A 409 -9.64 -10.88 1.88
CA LEU A 409 -8.62 -11.34 0.95
C LEU A 409 -7.68 -12.30 1.66
N SER A 410 -7.36 -13.42 1.06
CA SER A 410 -6.40 -14.39 1.57
C SER A 410 -5.26 -14.61 0.58
N ARG A 411 -4.03 -14.60 1.07
CA ARG A 411 -2.83 -14.93 0.31
C ARG A 411 -2.41 -16.37 0.63
N ASP A 412 -2.35 -17.22 -0.40
CA ASP A 412 -1.85 -18.60 -0.33
C ASP A 412 -0.50 -18.67 -1.04
N TYR A 413 0.57 -18.40 -0.30
CA TYR A 413 1.94 -18.37 -0.84
C TYR A 413 2.41 -19.72 -1.39
N ASN A 414 1.73 -20.82 -1.07
CA ASN A 414 2.06 -22.15 -1.61
C ASN A 414 1.58 -22.31 -3.07
N LYS A 415 0.68 -21.43 -3.52
CA LYS A 415 0.19 -21.41 -4.89
C LYS A 415 0.85 -20.33 -5.76
N ASP A 416 1.89 -19.68 -5.25
CA ASP A 416 2.64 -18.70 -6.01
C ASP A 416 3.51 -19.43 -7.05
N PHE A 417 3.40 -19.02 -8.29
CA PHE A 417 4.22 -19.53 -9.37
C PHE A 417 5.06 -18.40 -9.93
N GLU A 418 6.37 -18.56 -9.97
CA GLU A 418 7.22 -17.75 -10.82
C GLU A 418 6.87 -18.06 -12.27
N SER A 419 6.48 -17.07 -13.05
CA SER A 419 6.31 -17.26 -14.47
C SER A 419 7.67 -17.63 -15.05
N ARG A 420 7.86 -18.89 -15.46
CA ARG A 420 9.00 -19.28 -16.30
C ARG A 420 8.79 -18.60 -17.62
N PHE A 421 9.50 -17.51 -17.85
CA PHE A 421 9.56 -16.91 -19.18
C PHE A 421 10.15 -17.93 -20.15
N ASP A 422 9.38 -18.26 -21.18
CA ASP A 422 9.89 -18.95 -22.34
C ASP A 422 10.83 -17.96 -23.06
N HIS A 423 12.13 -18.12 -22.86
CA HIS A 423 13.18 -17.25 -23.39
C HIS A 423 13.20 -17.14 -24.93
N ASN A 424 12.31 -17.84 -25.62
CA ASN A 424 12.24 -17.88 -27.09
C ASN A 424 11.21 -16.91 -27.69
N LYS A 425 10.42 -16.19 -26.90
CA LYS A 425 9.49 -15.19 -27.42
C LYS A 425 9.50 -13.94 -26.55
N THR A 426 9.95 -12.87 -27.16
CA THR A 426 9.81 -11.45 -26.82
C THR A 426 11.05 -10.77 -26.24
N GLN A 427 11.55 -9.85 -27.04
CA GLN A 427 12.19 -8.64 -26.51
C GLN A 427 11.25 -8.06 -25.45
N VAL A 428 11.69 -8.09 -24.20
CA VAL A 428 10.99 -7.44 -23.11
C VAL A 428 11.05 -5.94 -23.38
N SER A 429 9.97 -5.37 -23.89
CA SER A 429 9.78 -3.93 -23.82
C SER A 429 9.69 -3.60 -22.34
N PHE A 430 10.66 -2.86 -21.86
CA PHE A 430 10.68 -2.35 -20.51
C PHE A 430 9.45 -1.46 -20.33
N ASP A 431 8.50 -1.86 -19.50
CA ASP A 431 7.33 -1.04 -19.24
C ASP A 431 7.72 0.06 -18.25
N TYR A 432 7.98 1.23 -18.80
CA TYR A 432 8.28 2.46 -18.07
C TYR A 432 7.12 2.94 -17.19
N SER A 433 5.91 2.41 -17.42
CA SER A 433 4.70 2.82 -16.71
C SER A 433 4.79 2.58 -15.20
N ASP A 434 5.59 1.60 -14.78
CA ASP A 434 5.81 1.32 -13.36
C ASP A 434 6.56 2.43 -12.62
N TYR A 435 7.22 3.33 -13.35
CA TYR A 435 8.03 4.43 -12.79
C TYR A 435 7.53 5.82 -13.18
N ILE A 436 6.58 5.90 -14.12
CA ILE A 436 5.93 7.15 -14.51
C ILE A 436 4.51 7.13 -13.94
N SER A 437 4.13 8.15 -13.16
CA SER A 437 2.76 8.26 -12.67
C SER A 437 1.78 8.31 -13.83
N SER A 438 0.63 7.66 -13.71
CA SER A 438 -0.42 7.65 -14.74
C SER A 438 -0.88 9.07 -15.14
N GLU A 439 -0.77 10.05 -14.25
CA GLU A 439 -1.04 11.47 -14.53
C GLU A 439 -0.06 12.07 -15.56
N ASN A 440 1.21 11.61 -15.58
CA ASN A 440 2.19 12.09 -16.55
C ASN A 440 2.01 11.47 -17.94
N VAL A 441 1.36 10.31 -18.04
CA VAL A 441 1.05 9.68 -19.33
C VAL A 441 -0.10 10.40 -20.01
N GLU A 442 -1.12 10.80 -19.28
CA GLU A 442 -2.23 11.62 -19.84
C GLU A 442 -1.73 13.00 -20.27
N GLU A 443 -0.92 13.70 -19.46
CA GLU A 443 -0.29 14.96 -19.88
C GLU A 443 0.63 14.81 -21.09
N PHE A 444 1.37 13.70 -21.18
CA PHE A 444 2.22 13.43 -22.34
C PHE A 444 1.39 13.15 -23.60
N PHE A 445 0.33 12.34 -23.50
CA PHE A 445 -0.57 12.12 -24.64
C PHE A 445 -1.32 13.39 -25.04
N ASP A 446 -1.78 14.21 -24.10
CA ASP A 446 -2.39 15.51 -24.38
C ASP A 446 -1.38 16.45 -25.06
N TYR A 447 -0.15 16.52 -24.60
CA TYR A 447 0.91 17.33 -25.22
C TYR A 447 1.26 16.84 -26.63
N VAL A 448 1.34 15.54 -26.87
CA VAL A 448 1.57 14.93 -28.20
C VAL A 448 0.35 15.18 -29.09
N TRP A 449 -0.88 15.04 -28.60
CA TRP A 449 -2.10 15.32 -29.34
C TRP A 449 -2.24 16.80 -29.73
N ILE A 450 -1.90 17.71 -28.82
CA ILE A 450 -1.90 19.15 -29.13
C ILE A 450 -0.88 19.48 -30.21
N ARG A 451 0.34 18.95 -30.13
CA ARG A 451 1.33 19.14 -31.19
C ARG A 451 0.93 18.52 -32.53
N LEU A 452 0.36 17.33 -32.50
CA LEU A 452 -0.12 16.66 -33.71
C LEU A 452 -1.25 17.49 -34.38
N ARG A 453 -2.17 18.05 -33.61
CA ARG A 453 -3.23 18.94 -34.11
C ARG A 453 -2.66 20.22 -34.73
N VAL A 454 -1.65 20.82 -34.10
CA VAL A 454 -0.98 22.01 -34.64
C VAL A 454 -0.25 21.67 -35.95
N VAL A 455 0.43 20.54 -36.03
CA VAL A 455 1.10 20.11 -37.29
C VAL A 455 0.07 19.84 -38.38
N ILE A 456 -1.02 19.13 -38.09
CA ILE A 456 -2.10 18.88 -39.06
C ILE A 456 -2.73 20.20 -39.52
N PHE A 457 -2.98 21.15 -38.62
CA PHE A 457 -3.54 22.45 -38.93
C PHE A 457 -2.61 23.27 -39.85
N VAL A 458 -1.29 23.30 -39.53
CA VAL A 458 -0.30 23.99 -40.36
C VAL A 458 -0.17 23.34 -41.74
N VAL A 459 -0.15 22.03 -41.84
CA VAL A 459 -0.11 21.31 -43.13
C VAL A 459 -1.41 21.57 -43.91
N SER A 460 -2.54 21.63 -43.28
CA SER A 460 -3.82 21.94 -43.95
C SER A 460 -3.85 23.35 -44.53
N ILE A 461 -3.26 24.34 -43.82
CA ILE A 461 -3.11 25.70 -44.35
C ILE A 461 -2.20 25.72 -45.56
N TYR A 462 -1.04 25.04 -45.52
CA TYR A 462 -0.12 24.95 -46.67
C TYR A 462 -0.72 24.26 -47.86
N ILE A 463 -1.57 23.25 -47.71
CA ILE A 463 -2.30 22.62 -48.79
C ILE A 463 -3.36 23.55 -49.39
N LEU A 464 -4.03 24.34 -48.57
CA LEU A 464 -5.03 25.33 -49.01
C LEU A 464 -4.38 26.52 -49.76
N GLU A 465 -3.14 26.88 -49.43
CA GLU A 465 -2.39 27.92 -50.17
C GLU A 465 -1.78 27.42 -51.51
N MET A 466 -1.69 26.10 -51.69
CA MET A 466 -1.19 25.53 -52.95
C MET A 466 -2.29 25.08 -53.93
N LEU A 467 -3.56 25.15 -53.55
CA LEU A 467 -4.74 24.93 -54.37
C LEU A 467 -5.37 26.24 -54.79
#